data_7601a1216aa5bb231e594f78a310b420
#
_entry.id   7601a1216aa5bb231e594f78a310b420
#
_cell.length_a   1.000
_cell.length_b   1.000
_cell.length_c   1.000
_cell.angle_alpha   90.00
_cell.angle_beta   90.00
_cell.angle_gamma   90.00
#
_symmetry.space_group_name_H-M   'P 1'
#
loop_
_entity.id
_entity.type
_entity.pdbx_description
1 polymer ?
#
loop_
_entity_poly.entity_id
_entity_poly.type
_entity_poly.pdbx_seq_one_letter_code
_entity_poly.pdbx_strand_id
1 'polypeptide(L)'
;MQKRMLTRRLVTTLVLGGILIGSPVYAMPSGYDIVTNGGKIDINGNQMDITGSGNMAIKWEQFGIKPGEKVTFSNMTNVLNYVIGDARSEIFGTLEAGGVNVFLINPNGVLFGKGAEVKAQSLLVSTATMNENDIVGFNGAPVLDKSAITADVINLGTIRADKLTVEGANITLGSADKITKYDGTAVTSSDRADYVLKSDGAINVGYEVEKTAVLDVGDSQTHNALSNYSSGTVAAGSSKGSTVFSGRKADGMTDNTVNDYMLVHDIYELQNVQTNRNGKYMLADNIEAGVTKTDSWHGNAGFTPLFGSTLDTDNSWFTGTFDGNGYKIKDLYINNSTNFWVGLFGKSAGKITNVNLENIDYQSTDKGVYVGGILGENVFGGSISNVQVSGKIAVNNDSKSPYVGGIVGSNGFNTIGGGTAVAGATRSVVKNALSKVDITVTGSCTQANVGGIAGKNNYYIKSDDTEVGFIENVRNEGSINVDINQSYVGGIIGTNIGGVQQAGNIGTVKGKWYTGG
;
A
#
# COMPACT_ATOMS: atom_id res chain seq x y z
N MET A 1 -24.50 -26.26 -13.15
CA MET A 1 -23.53 -25.24 -13.55
C MET A 1 -23.65 -24.01 -12.64
N GLN A 2 -23.51 -24.18 -11.31
CA GLN A 2 -23.68 -23.07 -10.34
C GLN A 2 -23.05 -23.46 -8.99
N LYS A 3 -21.73 -23.68 -8.94
CA LYS A 3 -21.02 -23.99 -7.66
C LYS A 3 -19.53 -23.57 -7.67
N ARG A 4 -19.14 -22.62 -8.50
CA ARG A 4 -17.71 -22.17 -8.56
C ARG A 4 -17.46 -20.68 -8.35
N MET A 5 -18.44 -19.91 -7.82
CA MET A 5 -18.27 -18.45 -7.65
C MET A 5 -18.28 -17.95 -6.20
N LEU A 6 -18.28 -18.82 -5.20
CA LEU A 6 -18.36 -18.36 -3.78
C LEU A 6 -17.05 -18.47 -2.98
N THR A 7 -15.98 -18.99 -3.56
CA THR A 7 -14.72 -19.23 -2.81
C THR A 7 -13.66 -18.14 -2.96
N ARG A 8 -13.88 -17.14 -3.81
CA ARG A 8 -12.88 -16.08 -4.05
C ARG A 8 -12.96 -14.84 -3.16
N ARG A 9 -13.93 -14.74 -2.25
CA ARG A 9 -14.11 -13.54 -1.39
C ARG A 9 -13.78 -13.73 0.09
N LEU A 10 -13.30 -14.89 0.51
CA LEU A 10 -13.10 -15.18 1.94
C LEU A 10 -11.63 -15.24 2.39
N VAL A 11 -10.67 -15.14 1.49
CA VAL A 11 -9.25 -15.33 1.84
C VAL A 11 -8.56 -14.02 2.21
N THR A 12 -9.06 -12.88 1.74
CA THR A 12 -8.42 -11.58 1.99
C THR A 12 -8.74 -10.96 3.36
N THR A 13 -9.74 -11.49 4.06
CA THR A 13 -10.16 -10.93 5.38
C THR A 13 -9.64 -11.72 6.58
N LEU A 14 -8.97 -12.84 6.37
CA LEU A 14 -8.53 -13.73 7.45
C LEU A 14 -7.07 -13.54 7.89
N VAL A 15 -6.30 -12.70 7.21
CA VAL A 15 -4.89 -12.44 7.56
C VAL A 15 -4.76 -11.40 8.69
N LEU A 16 -5.79 -10.59 8.95
CA LEU A 16 -5.72 -9.44 9.86
C LEU A 16 -6.23 -9.64 11.29
N GLY A 17 -6.83 -10.77 11.62
CA GLY A 17 -7.41 -10.88 12.96
C GLY A 17 -7.49 -12.26 13.56
N GLY A 18 -6.93 -13.28 12.93
CA GLY A 18 -7.19 -14.65 13.31
C GLY A 18 -5.99 -15.60 13.35
N ILE A 19 -4.80 -15.09 13.46
CA ILE A 19 -3.64 -15.96 13.69
C ILE A 19 -3.56 -16.20 15.18
N LEU A 20 -4.21 -17.21 15.65
CA LEU A 20 -3.90 -17.96 16.87
C LEU A 20 -5.13 -18.68 17.39
N ILE A 21 -5.84 -19.41 16.55
CA ILE A 21 -6.68 -20.49 17.05
C ILE A 21 -6.38 -21.73 16.21
N GLY A 22 -5.35 -22.49 16.63
CA GLY A 22 -5.34 -23.93 16.54
C GLY A 22 -5.29 -24.60 15.18
N SER A 23 -4.54 -24.10 14.19
CA SER A 23 -3.97 -25.04 13.23
C SER A 23 -2.85 -25.78 13.94
N PRO A 24 -2.79 -27.12 13.92
CA PRO A 24 -1.66 -27.83 14.49
C PRO A 24 -0.40 -27.37 13.74
N VAL A 25 0.48 -26.63 14.43
CA VAL A 25 1.84 -26.40 13.91
C VAL A 25 2.47 -27.77 13.86
N TYR A 26 2.66 -28.30 12.66
CA TYR A 26 3.27 -29.60 12.49
C TYR A 26 4.72 -29.54 12.98
N ALA A 27 5.11 -30.54 13.77
CA ALA A 27 6.47 -30.75 14.21
C ALA A 27 7.39 -30.90 12.99
N MET A 28 8.71 -31.03 13.24
CA MET A 28 9.73 -31.25 12.19
C MET A 28 9.22 -31.94 10.94
N PRO A 29 9.81 -31.68 9.76
CA PRO A 29 9.42 -32.33 8.52
C PRO A 29 9.26 -33.83 8.68
N SER A 30 8.21 -34.40 8.14
CA SER A 30 7.84 -35.82 8.38
C SER A 30 7.28 -36.49 7.14
N GLY A 31 7.25 -37.83 7.15
CA GLY A 31 6.78 -38.61 6.02
C GLY A 31 7.65 -38.43 4.78
N TYR A 32 8.96 -38.61 4.95
CA TYR A 32 9.91 -38.35 3.87
C TYR A 32 10.21 -39.54 3.00
N ASP A 33 10.50 -39.25 1.73
CA ASP A 33 11.06 -40.18 0.74
C ASP A 33 12.23 -39.49 0.03
N ILE A 34 13.45 -40.00 0.21
CA ILE A 34 14.65 -39.48 -0.47
C ILE A 34 14.70 -40.12 -1.86
N VAL A 35 14.40 -39.32 -2.89
CA VAL A 35 14.22 -39.82 -4.27
C VAL A 35 15.48 -39.77 -5.13
N THR A 36 16.47 -38.96 -4.75
CA THR A 36 17.75 -38.88 -5.47
C THR A 36 18.96 -38.87 -4.54
N ASN A 37 20.07 -39.47 -5.01
CA ASN A 37 21.41 -39.38 -4.40
C ASN A 37 21.46 -39.64 -2.89
N GLY A 38 21.23 -40.88 -2.47
CA GLY A 38 21.26 -41.36 -1.13
C GLY A 38 21.77 -40.40 -0.06
N GLY A 39 20.90 -40.01 0.83
CA GLY A 39 21.20 -39.12 1.93
C GLY A 39 20.79 -39.77 3.25
N LYS A 40 21.09 -39.09 4.33
CA LYS A 40 20.74 -39.54 5.69
C LYS A 40 19.99 -38.41 6.38
N ILE A 41 18.95 -38.81 7.11
CA ILE A 41 18.21 -37.90 7.99
C ILE A 41 18.32 -38.46 9.41
N ASP A 42 18.97 -37.69 10.28
CA ASP A 42 19.13 -38.00 11.70
C ASP A 42 18.28 -37.03 12.52
N ILE A 43 17.50 -37.56 13.45
CA ILE A 43 16.67 -36.75 14.34
C ILE A 43 17.16 -36.94 15.76
N ASN A 44 17.52 -35.88 16.44
CA ASN A 44 17.95 -35.88 17.81
C ASN A 44 17.26 -34.75 18.59
N GLY A 45 16.25 -35.12 19.37
CA GLY A 45 15.43 -34.12 20.09
C GLY A 45 14.75 -33.13 19.16
N ASN A 46 15.08 -31.87 19.30
CA ASN A 46 14.54 -30.75 18.48
C ASN A 46 15.40 -30.43 17.25
N GLN A 47 16.32 -31.30 16.87
CA GLN A 47 17.20 -31.11 15.73
C GLN A 47 17.03 -32.24 14.72
N MET A 48 16.92 -31.86 13.44
CA MET A 48 16.95 -32.77 12.30
C MET A 48 18.13 -32.41 11.43
N ASP A 49 19.06 -33.34 11.27
CA ASP A 49 20.24 -33.18 10.42
C ASP A 49 20.08 -33.98 9.14
N ILE A 50 20.10 -33.32 8.01
CA ILE A 50 19.95 -33.91 6.68
C ILE A 50 21.29 -33.75 5.95
N THR A 51 21.90 -34.89 5.66
CA THR A 51 23.19 -34.93 4.97
C THR A 51 23.03 -35.66 3.64
N GLY A 52 23.71 -35.17 2.61
CA GLY A 52 23.63 -35.73 1.27
C GLY A 52 24.88 -35.48 0.45
N SER A 53 24.76 -35.55 -0.86
CA SER A 53 25.82 -35.17 -1.80
C SER A 53 25.22 -34.63 -3.09
N GLY A 54 25.89 -33.66 -3.72
CA GLY A 54 25.47 -33.10 -5.00
C GLY A 54 24.05 -32.52 -4.98
N ASN A 55 23.18 -33.05 -5.84
CA ASN A 55 21.78 -32.64 -5.94
C ASN A 55 20.89 -33.67 -5.24
N MET A 56 20.19 -33.28 -4.21
CA MET A 56 19.32 -34.15 -3.42
C MET A 56 17.86 -33.71 -3.59
N ALA A 57 16.94 -34.64 -3.80
CA ALA A 57 15.50 -34.39 -3.76
C ALA A 57 14.82 -35.24 -2.71
N ILE A 58 13.96 -34.62 -1.93
CA ILE A 58 13.20 -35.25 -0.86
C ILE A 58 11.72 -34.86 -1.05
N LYS A 59 10.86 -35.87 -1.08
CA LYS A 59 9.39 -35.69 -0.95
C LYS A 59 9.03 -35.73 0.52
N TRP A 60 8.12 -34.86 0.93
CA TRP A 60 7.64 -34.76 2.31
C TRP A 60 6.12 -34.84 2.36
N GLU A 61 5.57 -35.60 3.30
CA GLU A 61 4.14 -35.47 3.62
C GLU A 61 3.84 -34.11 4.27
N GLN A 62 4.77 -33.64 5.13
CA GLN A 62 4.65 -32.37 5.82
C GLN A 62 6.02 -31.73 6.00
N PHE A 63 6.12 -30.44 5.77
CA PHE A 63 7.32 -29.68 6.02
C PHE A 63 7.03 -28.50 6.93
N GLY A 64 7.20 -28.69 8.24
CA GLY A 64 7.04 -27.69 9.28
C GLY A 64 8.24 -27.66 10.21
N ILE A 65 8.47 -26.52 10.90
CA ILE A 65 9.52 -26.37 11.92
C ILE A 65 8.93 -25.51 13.05
N LYS A 66 8.73 -26.08 14.23
CA LYS A 66 8.20 -25.36 15.40
C LYS A 66 9.23 -24.39 16.00
N PRO A 67 8.79 -23.41 16.81
CA PRO A 67 9.71 -22.62 17.62
C PRO A 67 10.61 -23.53 18.47
N GLY A 68 11.94 -23.27 18.41
CA GLY A 68 12.94 -24.06 19.12
C GLY A 68 13.37 -25.34 18.40
N GLU A 69 12.76 -25.71 17.30
CA GLU A 69 13.24 -26.79 16.42
C GLU A 69 14.22 -26.25 15.37
N LYS A 70 15.13 -27.10 14.94
CA LYS A 70 16.13 -26.80 13.93
C LYS A 70 16.23 -27.90 12.88
N VAL A 71 16.20 -27.52 11.61
CA VAL A 71 16.51 -28.39 10.47
C VAL A 71 17.80 -27.91 9.81
N THR A 72 18.76 -28.82 9.64
CA THR A 72 20.06 -28.52 9.05
C THR A 72 20.26 -29.32 7.77
N PHE A 73 20.69 -28.67 6.69
CA PHE A 73 21.14 -29.32 5.45
C PHE A 73 22.64 -29.15 5.30
N SER A 74 23.36 -30.24 5.00
CA SER A 74 24.81 -30.19 4.86
C SER A 74 25.36 -31.22 3.88
N ASN A 75 26.60 -30.99 3.39
CA ASN A 75 27.33 -31.87 2.49
C ASN A 75 26.65 -32.11 1.13
N MET A 76 25.80 -31.17 0.67
CA MET A 76 25.18 -31.18 -0.64
C MET A 76 25.28 -29.81 -1.31
N THR A 77 25.11 -29.75 -2.62
CA THR A 77 25.11 -28.48 -3.37
C THR A 77 23.70 -27.92 -3.46
N ASN A 78 22.73 -28.77 -3.78
CA ASN A 78 21.33 -28.40 -3.97
C ASN A 78 20.40 -29.36 -3.24
N VAL A 79 19.35 -28.87 -2.60
CA VAL A 79 18.29 -29.70 -2.01
C VAL A 79 16.93 -29.23 -2.46
N LEU A 80 16.18 -30.14 -3.07
CA LEU A 80 14.76 -29.96 -3.38
C LEU A 80 13.93 -30.57 -2.25
N ASN A 81 13.13 -29.77 -1.60
CA ASN A 81 12.11 -30.18 -0.64
C ASN A 81 10.75 -30.00 -1.28
N TYR A 82 10.15 -31.07 -1.77
CA TYR A 82 8.83 -31.05 -2.38
C TYR A 82 7.78 -31.64 -1.45
N VAL A 83 6.75 -30.88 -1.12
CA VAL A 83 5.67 -31.31 -0.23
C VAL A 83 4.54 -31.94 -1.04
N ILE A 84 4.23 -33.21 -0.75
CA ILE A 84 3.20 -33.99 -1.41
C ILE A 84 1.88 -34.04 -0.64
N GLY A 85 1.90 -33.74 0.68
CA GLY A 85 0.70 -33.69 1.51
C GLY A 85 -0.12 -32.44 1.24
N ASP A 86 -1.24 -32.29 1.92
CA ASP A 86 -2.26 -31.28 1.69
C ASP A 86 -2.15 -30.04 2.61
N ALA A 87 -1.17 -30.04 3.53
CA ALA A 87 -0.96 -28.93 4.46
C ALA A 87 0.09 -27.94 3.94
N ARG A 88 -0.11 -26.65 4.20
CA ARG A 88 0.94 -25.66 3.94
C ARG A 88 2.15 -25.88 4.83
N SER A 89 3.31 -25.46 4.38
CA SER A 89 4.53 -25.45 5.21
C SER A 89 4.47 -24.30 6.22
N GLU A 90 4.67 -24.62 7.51
CA GLU A 90 4.69 -23.62 8.60
C GLU A 90 6.04 -23.69 9.32
N ILE A 91 6.85 -22.66 9.11
CA ILE A 91 8.21 -22.57 9.63
C ILE A 91 8.27 -21.46 10.67
N PHE A 92 8.44 -21.80 11.93
CA PHE A 92 8.60 -20.89 13.07
C PHE A 92 9.95 -21.07 13.77
N GLY A 93 10.68 -22.12 13.43
CA GLY A 93 11.99 -22.45 13.95
C GLY A 93 13.12 -22.08 12.97
N THR A 94 14.22 -22.80 13.07
CA THR A 94 15.44 -22.52 12.31
C THR A 94 15.62 -23.51 11.15
N LEU A 95 15.84 -23.00 9.94
CA LEU A 95 16.33 -23.75 8.80
C LEU A 95 17.75 -23.26 8.48
N GLU A 96 18.74 -24.11 8.69
CA GLU A 96 20.17 -23.83 8.46
C GLU A 96 20.69 -24.65 7.29
N ALA A 97 21.16 -24.01 6.24
CA ALA A 97 21.65 -24.65 5.03
C ALA A 97 22.88 -23.91 4.49
N GLY A 98 23.93 -23.87 5.33
CA GLY A 98 25.17 -23.16 5.01
C GLY A 98 25.85 -23.71 3.76
N GLY A 99 25.98 -22.86 2.72
CA GLY A 99 26.59 -23.25 1.44
C GLY A 99 25.71 -24.15 0.55
N VAL A 100 24.43 -24.34 0.89
CA VAL A 100 23.47 -25.17 0.14
C VAL A 100 22.41 -24.30 -0.52
N ASN A 101 22.06 -24.60 -1.75
CA ASN A 101 20.90 -24.02 -2.43
C ASN A 101 19.64 -24.82 -2.04
N VAL A 102 18.69 -24.13 -1.43
CA VAL A 102 17.44 -24.75 -0.94
C VAL A 102 16.29 -24.39 -1.86
N PHE A 103 15.56 -25.40 -2.29
CA PHE A 103 14.29 -25.28 -3.00
C PHE A 103 13.20 -25.85 -2.11
N LEU A 104 12.26 -25.02 -1.68
CA LEU A 104 11.09 -25.41 -0.90
C LEU A 104 9.84 -25.20 -1.76
N ILE A 105 9.25 -26.28 -2.20
CA ILE A 105 8.10 -26.27 -3.08
C ILE A 105 6.92 -26.91 -2.35
N ASN A 106 5.88 -26.12 -2.09
CA ASN A 106 4.65 -26.59 -1.49
C ASN A 106 3.42 -25.98 -2.17
N PRO A 107 2.68 -26.74 -2.97
CA PRO A 107 1.48 -26.25 -3.67
C PRO A 107 0.38 -25.69 -2.75
N ASN A 108 0.41 -26.05 -1.46
CA ASN A 108 -0.59 -25.60 -0.48
C ASN A 108 -0.19 -24.34 0.27
N GLY A 109 0.99 -23.78 -0.03
CA GLY A 109 1.47 -22.54 0.57
C GLY A 109 2.65 -22.68 1.51
N VAL A 110 3.31 -21.57 1.79
CA VAL A 110 4.45 -21.51 2.72
C VAL A 110 4.32 -20.30 3.62
N LEU A 111 4.45 -20.52 4.93
CA LEU A 111 4.52 -19.48 5.96
C LEU A 111 5.84 -19.59 6.72
N PHE A 112 6.65 -18.56 6.65
CA PHE A 112 7.73 -18.30 7.62
C PHE A 112 7.15 -17.39 8.69
N GLY A 113 6.92 -17.92 9.88
CA GLY A 113 6.29 -17.21 10.97
C GLY A 113 7.25 -16.23 11.66
N LYS A 114 6.69 -15.40 12.53
CA LYS A 114 7.47 -14.49 13.37
C LYS A 114 8.44 -15.29 14.25
N GLY A 115 9.74 -14.98 14.15
CA GLY A 115 10.80 -15.72 14.86
C GLY A 115 11.43 -16.85 14.03
N ALA A 116 10.92 -17.14 12.83
CA ALA A 116 11.62 -18.03 11.90
C ALA A 116 12.98 -17.47 11.50
N GLU A 117 13.99 -18.32 11.45
CA GLU A 117 15.32 -18.00 10.95
C GLU A 117 15.68 -18.96 9.82
N VAL A 118 15.84 -18.44 8.62
CA VAL A 118 16.22 -19.22 7.45
C VAL A 118 17.57 -18.73 6.94
N LYS A 119 18.50 -19.66 6.75
CA LYS A 119 19.82 -19.35 6.21
C LYS A 119 20.21 -20.37 5.14
N ALA A 120 20.41 -19.93 3.91
CA ALA A 120 20.78 -20.77 2.77
C ALA A 120 21.70 -19.99 1.81
N GLN A 121 22.51 -20.68 1.01
CA GLN A 121 23.29 -20.02 -0.04
C GLN A 121 22.36 -19.34 -1.05
N SER A 122 21.35 -20.08 -1.51
CA SER A 122 20.20 -19.51 -2.22
C SER A 122 18.92 -20.17 -1.74
N LEU A 123 17.82 -19.44 -1.82
CA LEU A 123 16.49 -19.93 -1.42
C LEU A 123 15.50 -19.68 -2.55
N LEU A 124 14.86 -20.74 -3.03
CA LEU A 124 13.66 -20.63 -3.85
C LEU A 124 12.48 -21.21 -3.06
N VAL A 125 11.43 -20.39 -2.92
CA VAL A 125 10.16 -20.81 -2.32
C VAL A 125 9.09 -20.68 -3.40
N SER A 126 8.35 -21.77 -3.65
CA SER A 126 7.31 -21.72 -4.68
C SER A 126 6.08 -22.54 -4.26
N THR A 127 4.92 -22.08 -4.68
CA THR A 127 3.65 -22.80 -4.56
C THR A 127 3.20 -23.41 -5.90
N ALA A 128 4.11 -23.47 -6.86
CA ALA A 128 3.91 -24.23 -8.11
C ALA A 128 3.91 -25.75 -7.85
N THR A 129 3.44 -26.51 -8.82
CA THR A 129 3.53 -27.97 -8.78
C THR A 129 4.74 -28.49 -9.56
N MET A 130 5.09 -29.74 -9.33
CA MET A 130 6.08 -30.50 -10.12
C MET A 130 5.50 -31.85 -10.50
N ASN A 131 5.85 -32.36 -11.67
CA ASN A 131 5.52 -33.73 -11.99
C ASN A 131 6.55 -34.71 -11.38
N GLU A 132 6.16 -35.96 -11.21
CA GLU A 132 6.98 -36.99 -10.57
C GLU A 132 8.35 -37.19 -11.27
N ASN A 133 8.36 -37.15 -12.59
CA ASN A 133 9.60 -37.34 -13.35
C ASN A 133 10.61 -36.22 -13.13
N ASP A 134 10.11 -34.97 -12.96
CA ASP A 134 10.97 -33.81 -12.70
C ASP A 134 11.51 -33.80 -11.26
N ILE A 135 10.76 -34.38 -10.30
CA ILE A 135 11.22 -34.57 -8.93
C ILE A 135 12.34 -35.63 -8.88
N VAL A 136 12.06 -36.80 -9.47
CA VAL A 136 13.02 -37.91 -9.54
C VAL A 136 14.26 -37.54 -10.37
N GLY A 137 14.06 -36.78 -11.44
CA GLY A 137 15.12 -36.29 -12.33
C GLY A 137 15.80 -34.99 -11.85
N PHE A 138 15.61 -34.56 -10.61
CA PHE A 138 16.16 -33.29 -10.12
C PHE A 138 17.69 -33.21 -10.28
N ASN A 139 18.13 -32.24 -11.05
CA ASN A 139 19.53 -32.05 -11.43
C ASN A 139 20.15 -30.74 -10.95
N GLY A 140 19.52 -30.11 -9.94
CA GLY A 140 20.01 -28.87 -9.33
C GLY A 140 19.15 -27.63 -9.62
N ALA A 141 18.16 -27.74 -10.52
CA ALA A 141 17.14 -26.72 -10.74
C ALA A 141 15.76 -27.38 -10.87
N PRO A 142 14.75 -26.95 -10.11
CA PRO A 142 13.40 -27.52 -10.20
C PRO A 142 12.71 -27.10 -11.50
N VAL A 143 12.02 -28.05 -12.15
CA VAL A 143 11.13 -27.78 -13.27
C VAL A 143 9.72 -27.59 -12.72
N LEU A 144 9.25 -26.34 -12.67
CA LEU A 144 7.98 -25.99 -12.03
C LEU A 144 6.85 -25.86 -13.06
N ASP A 145 5.73 -26.49 -12.77
CA ASP A 145 4.47 -26.20 -13.46
C ASP A 145 3.77 -25.04 -12.74
N LYS A 146 3.76 -23.91 -13.41
CA LYS A 146 3.23 -22.63 -12.90
C LYS A 146 1.80 -22.34 -13.37
N SER A 147 1.17 -23.26 -14.07
CA SER A 147 -0.16 -23.07 -14.66
C SER A 147 -1.28 -22.93 -13.63
N ALA A 148 -1.05 -23.36 -12.38
CA ALA A 148 -2.07 -23.40 -11.33
C ALA A 148 -1.52 -23.00 -9.96
N ILE A 149 -0.79 -21.90 -9.87
CA ILE A 149 -0.38 -21.33 -8.58
C ILE A 149 -1.61 -20.71 -7.89
N THR A 150 -2.06 -21.31 -6.78
CA THR A 150 -3.28 -20.90 -6.06
C THR A 150 -3.03 -20.55 -4.61
N ALA A 151 -1.88 -20.90 -4.05
CA ALA A 151 -1.56 -20.69 -2.66
C ALA A 151 -0.55 -19.56 -2.44
N ASP A 152 -0.56 -18.98 -1.27
CA ASP A 152 0.21 -17.81 -0.91
C ASP A 152 1.57 -18.18 -0.28
N VAL A 153 2.55 -17.27 -0.41
CA VAL A 153 3.79 -17.30 0.37
C VAL A 153 3.82 -16.10 1.31
N ILE A 154 4.00 -16.37 2.60
CA ILE A 154 4.06 -15.36 3.66
C ILE A 154 5.38 -15.49 4.40
N ASN A 155 6.16 -14.41 4.48
CA ASN A 155 7.36 -14.34 5.29
C ASN A 155 7.26 -13.22 6.34
N LEU A 156 7.21 -13.60 7.61
CA LEU A 156 7.28 -12.71 8.78
C LEU A 156 8.58 -12.92 9.57
N GLY A 157 9.41 -13.86 9.12
CA GLY A 157 10.69 -14.25 9.73
C GLY A 157 11.89 -13.58 9.06
N THR A 158 13.08 -13.98 9.49
CA THR A 158 14.36 -13.55 8.93
C THR A 158 14.85 -14.54 7.88
N ILE A 159 15.21 -14.05 6.71
CA ILE A 159 15.82 -14.84 5.63
C ILE A 159 17.21 -14.27 5.31
N ARG A 160 18.22 -15.15 5.33
CA ARG A 160 19.60 -14.85 4.91
C ARG A 160 19.97 -15.72 3.72
N ALA A 161 20.09 -15.11 2.56
CA ALA A 161 20.46 -15.82 1.34
C ALA A 161 21.09 -14.85 0.35
N ASP A 162 22.05 -15.30 -0.47
CA ASP A 162 22.63 -14.47 -1.54
C ASP A 162 21.69 -14.36 -2.74
N LYS A 163 20.78 -15.33 -2.89
CA LYS A 163 19.70 -15.28 -3.88
C LYS A 163 18.40 -15.72 -3.26
N LEU A 164 17.35 -14.96 -3.51
CA LEU A 164 16.00 -15.27 -3.07
C LEU A 164 15.03 -15.20 -4.24
N THR A 165 14.30 -16.28 -4.47
CA THR A 165 13.14 -16.29 -5.39
C THR A 165 11.92 -16.75 -4.62
N VAL A 166 10.85 -15.98 -4.68
CA VAL A 166 9.56 -16.32 -4.10
C VAL A 166 8.50 -16.30 -5.18
N GLU A 167 7.75 -17.40 -5.31
CA GLU A 167 6.67 -17.56 -6.28
C GLU A 167 5.39 -18.03 -5.56
N GLY A 168 4.31 -17.30 -5.69
CA GLY A 168 3.03 -17.61 -5.02
C GLY A 168 1.85 -16.85 -5.61
N ALA A 169 0.63 -17.28 -5.30
CA ALA A 169 -0.59 -16.59 -5.73
C ALA A 169 -0.62 -15.15 -5.21
N ASN A 170 -0.36 -14.99 -3.92
CA ASN A 170 0.01 -13.70 -3.32
C ASN A 170 1.30 -13.88 -2.52
N ILE A 171 2.05 -12.81 -2.37
CA ILE A 171 3.28 -12.80 -1.59
C ILE A 171 3.18 -11.69 -0.54
N THR A 172 3.46 -12.03 0.72
CA THR A 172 3.57 -11.07 1.81
C THR A 172 4.94 -11.21 2.46
N LEU A 173 5.70 -10.13 2.50
CA LEU A 173 6.96 -10.04 3.22
C LEU A 173 6.81 -9.04 4.37
N GLY A 174 7.13 -9.45 5.59
CA GLY A 174 6.95 -8.62 6.79
C GLY A 174 7.78 -7.37 6.75
N SER A 175 9.08 -7.49 6.75
CA SER A 175 10.00 -6.36 6.72
C SER A 175 11.16 -6.62 5.77
N ALA A 176 11.49 -5.66 4.92
CA ALA A 176 12.57 -5.81 3.95
C ALA A 176 13.95 -5.94 4.61
N ASP A 177 14.15 -5.35 5.77
CA ASP A 177 15.40 -5.42 6.54
C ASP A 177 15.65 -6.79 7.19
N LYS A 178 14.62 -7.64 7.30
CA LYS A 178 14.74 -9.04 7.71
C LYS A 178 15.23 -9.96 6.58
N ILE A 179 15.36 -9.45 5.36
CA ILE A 179 15.94 -10.16 4.22
C ILE A 179 17.34 -9.59 3.97
N THR A 180 18.34 -10.41 4.18
CA THR A 180 19.76 -10.02 4.04
C THR A 180 20.50 -11.02 3.16
N LYS A 181 21.70 -10.66 2.75
CA LYS A 181 22.63 -11.61 2.14
C LYS A 181 23.00 -12.71 3.12
N TYR A 182 23.57 -13.79 2.63
CA TYR A 182 23.97 -14.93 3.44
C TYR A 182 24.89 -14.53 4.61
N ASP A 183 25.80 -13.59 4.40
CA ASP A 183 26.71 -13.06 5.42
C ASP A 183 26.06 -12.08 6.41
N GLY A 184 24.78 -11.76 6.21
CA GLY A 184 24.02 -10.82 7.04
C GLY A 184 24.13 -9.36 6.61
N THR A 185 24.85 -9.05 5.54
CA THR A 185 24.88 -7.69 5.00
C THR A 185 23.57 -7.34 4.28
N ALA A 186 23.27 -6.05 4.23
CA ALA A 186 22.04 -5.58 3.58
C ALA A 186 22.03 -5.88 2.08
N VAL A 187 20.87 -6.21 1.57
CA VAL A 187 20.61 -6.28 0.12
C VAL A 187 20.59 -4.87 -0.45
N THR A 188 21.26 -4.67 -1.57
CA THR A 188 21.40 -3.36 -2.22
C THR A 188 20.77 -3.36 -3.62
N SER A 189 20.66 -2.20 -4.25
CA SER A 189 20.13 -2.09 -5.61
C SER A 189 20.92 -2.86 -6.66
N SER A 190 22.22 -3.09 -6.42
CA SER A 190 23.06 -3.92 -7.29
C SER A 190 22.72 -5.41 -7.23
N ASP A 191 22.09 -5.84 -6.15
CA ASP A 191 21.72 -7.24 -5.91
C ASP A 191 20.32 -7.58 -6.46
N ARG A 192 19.63 -6.60 -7.04
CA ARG A 192 18.20 -6.71 -7.43
C ARG A 192 17.87 -7.91 -8.31
N ALA A 193 18.79 -8.31 -9.19
CA ALA A 193 18.59 -9.46 -10.07
C ALA A 193 18.53 -10.81 -9.31
N ASP A 194 19.11 -10.86 -8.13
CA ASP A 194 19.18 -12.04 -7.28
C ASP A 194 18.02 -12.15 -6.28
N TYR A 195 17.16 -11.10 -6.18
CA TYR A 195 16.00 -11.07 -5.27
C TYR A 195 14.73 -10.83 -6.07
N VAL A 196 14.00 -11.90 -6.33
CA VAL A 196 12.86 -11.91 -7.28
C VAL A 196 11.58 -12.38 -6.60
N LEU A 197 10.52 -11.60 -6.71
CA LEU A 197 9.17 -11.97 -6.32
C LEU A 197 8.30 -12.13 -7.57
N LYS A 198 7.57 -13.24 -7.67
CA LYS A 198 6.70 -13.56 -8.79
C LYS A 198 5.34 -14.00 -8.29
N SER A 199 4.31 -13.24 -8.64
CA SER A 199 2.94 -13.50 -8.23
C SER A 199 1.96 -12.95 -9.24
N ASP A 200 0.82 -13.59 -9.45
CA ASP A 200 -0.31 -13.06 -10.24
C ASP A 200 -1.32 -12.29 -9.38
N GLY A 201 -1.20 -12.36 -8.07
CA GLY A 201 -1.99 -11.62 -7.11
C GLY A 201 -1.26 -10.38 -6.56
N ALA A 202 -1.40 -10.13 -5.28
CA ALA A 202 -0.75 -9.03 -4.59
C ALA A 202 0.69 -9.38 -4.18
N ILE A 203 1.58 -8.40 -4.21
CA ILE A 203 2.89 -8.46 -3.56
C ILE A 203 2.92 -7.35 -2.51
N ASN A 204 2.90 -7.74 -1.24
CA ASN A 204 2.94 -6.84 -0.10
C ASN A 204 4.32 -6.95 0.57
N VAL A 205 5.04 -5.85 0.70
CA VAL A 205 6.34 -5.81 1.37
C VAL A 205 6.29 -4.80 2.50
N GLY A 206 6.84 -5.16 3.67
CA GLY A 206 6.82 -4.31 4.85
C GLY A 206 5.53 -4.40 5.67
N TYR A 207 4.81 -5.50 5.58
CA TYR A 207 3.51 -5.71 6.22
C TYR A 207 3.55 -5.69 7.76
N GLU A 208 4.62 -6.17 8.38
CA GLU A 208 4.81 -6.09 9.83
C GLU A 208 6.01 -5.20 10.17
N VAL A 209 5.76 -3.95 10.33
CA VAL A 209 6.62 -3.13 11.16
C VAL A 209 6.21 -3.35 12.60
N GLU A 210 7.14 -3.74 13.45
CA GLU A 210 6.86 -3.79 14.89
C GLU A 210 6.42 -2.40 15.35
N LYS A 211 5.13 -2.25 15.64
CA LYS A 211 4.55 -1.01 16.16
C LYS A 211 5.20 -0.52 17.47
N THR A 212 6.04 -1.32 18.08
CA THR A 212 6.74 -1.01 19.34
C THR A 212 7.98 -0.13 19.18
N ALA A 213 8.51 0.02 17.98
CA ALA A 213 9.63 0.94 17.72
C ALA A 213 9.16 2.34 17.36
N VAL A 214 7.88 2.58 17.46
CA VAL A 214 7.23 3.71 16.92
C VAL A 214 7.01 4.74 17.97
N LEU A 215 7.13 5.93 17.69
CA LEU A 215 6.65 7.05 18.47
C LEU A 215 7.63 7.58 19.48
N ASP A 216 8.92 7.40 19.25
CA ASP A 216 9.82 8.41 19.74
C ASP A 216 9.77 9.59 18.77
N VAL A 217 9.05 10.61 19.19
CA VAL A 217 8.74 11.83 18.44
C VAL A 217 10.00 12.60 18.03
N GLY A 218 11.17 12.13 18.46
CA GLY A 218 12.48 12.73 18.21
C GLY A 218 13.33 12.06 17.15
N ASP A 219 12.98 10.91 16.62
CA ASP A 219 13.82 10.24 15.63
C ASP A 219 13.47 10.63 14.19
N SER A 220 13.99 11.78 13.77
CA SER A 220 13.90 12.26 12.39
C SER A 220 14.59 11.32 11.37
N GLN A 221 15.45 10.42 11.81
CA GLN A 221 16.21 9.53 10.94
C GLN A 221 15.35 8.38 10.41
N THR A 222 14.53 7.79 11.25
CA THR A 222 13.64 6.70 10.86
C THR A 222 12.58 7.15 9.86
N HIS A 223 12.12 8.40 9.99
CA HIS A 223 11.03 8.96 9.19
C HIS A 223 11.49 9.63 7.90
N ASN A 224 12.78 9.79 7.70
CA ASN A 224 13.34 10.36 6.47
C ASN A 224 13.60 9.30 5.37
N ALA A 225 13.28 8.05 5.61
CA ALA A 225 13.54 6.97 4.65
C ALA A 225 12.95 7.24 3.26
N LEU A 226 11.76 7.82 3.20
CA LEU A 226 11.09 8.11 1.93
C LEU A 226 11.80 9.20 1.11
N SER A 227 12.59 10.07 1.72
CA SER A 227 13.38 11.08 1.00
C SER A 227 14.47 10.48 0.11
N ASN A 228 14.88 9.23 0.38
CA ASN A 228 15.87 8.52 -0.41
C ASN A 228 15.29 7.92 -1.70
N TYR A 229 13.97 7.93 -1.86
CA TYR A 229 13.31 7.41 -3.05
C TYR A 229 13.21 8.48 -4.13
N SER A 230 13.47 8.11 -5.36
CA SER A 230 13.40 9.00 -6.51
C SER A 230 12.45 8.46 -7.58
N SER A 231 11.59 9.35 -8.11
CA SER A 231 10.73 9.03 -9.27
C SER A 231 9.87 7.77 -9.13
N GLY A 232 9.47 7.40 -7.92
CA GLY A 232 8.70 6.20 -7.65
C GLY A 232 9.52 4.91 -7.63
N THR A 233 10.85 5.01 -7.73
CA THR A 233 11.74 3.86 -7.62
C THR A 233 12.18 3.73 -6.17
N VAL A 234 12.10 2.52 -5.62
CA VAL A 234 12.52 2.25 -4.26
C VAL A 234 14.02 1.98 -4.22
N ALA A 235 14.74 2.69 -3.37
CA ALA A 235 16.15 2.46 -3.16
C ALA A 235 16.38 1.23 -2.26
N ALA A 236 17.25 0.35 -2.69
CA ALA A 236 17.65 -0.81 -1.89
C ALA A 236 18.31 -0.39 -0.57
N GLY A 237 18.07 -1.15 0.48
CA GLY A 237 18.65 -0.90 1.79
C GLY A 237 18.07 0.30 2.53
N SER A 238 17.07 0.99 1.96
CA SER A 238 16.30 1.98 2.71
C SER A 238 15.54 1.29 3.83
N SER A 239 15.30 2.00 4.91
CA SER A 239 14.46 1.49 5.98
C SER A 239 13.02 1.33 5.50
N LYS A 240 12.11 1.04 6.33
CA LYS A 240 10.69 0.81 6.06
C LYS A 240 10.22 1.25 4.66
N GLY A 241 9.40 0.46 4.04
CA GLY A 241 8.89 0.74 2.71
C GLY A 241 9.89 0.56 1.56
N SER A 242 11.12 0.19 1.85
CA SER A 242 12.08 -0.11 0.78
C SER A 242 11.88 -1.51 0.22
N THR A 243 12.18 -1.66 -1.05
CA THR A 243 12.22 -2.97 -1.70
C THR A 243 13.24 -2.98 -2.82
N VAL A 244 13.85 -4.12 -3.02
CA VAL A 244 14.70 -4.41 -4.18
C VAL A 244 14.02 -5.39 -5.13
N PHE A 245 12.80 -5.79 -4.80
CA PHE A 245 12.07 -6.82 -5.52
C PHE A 245 11.42 -6.28 -6.77
N SER A 246 11.39 -7.09 -7.80
CA SER A 246 10.69 -6.77 -9.04
C SER A 246 9.19 -6.81 -8.84
N GLY A 247 8.51 -5.91 -9.49
CA GLY A 247 7.09 -6.04 -9.77
C GLY A 247 6.83 -7.16 -10.78
N ARG A 248 5.62 -7.26 -11.27
CA ARG A 248 5.22 -8.34 -12.15
C ARG A 248 4.16 -7.92 -13.16
N LYS A 249 4.04 -8.68 -14.23
CA LYS A 249 2.92 -8.62 -15.17
C LYS A 249 1.80 -9.55 -14.76
N ALA A 250 0.70 -9.49 -15.50
CA ALA A 250 -0.42 -10.40 -15.33
C ALA A 250 -0.04 -11.88 -15.56
N ASP A 251 0.93 -12.16 -16.40
CA ASP A 251 1.53 -13.49 -16.54
C ASP A 251 2.47 -13.85 -15.40
N GLY A 252 2.76 -12.89 -14.52
CA GLY A 252 3.46 -12.99 -13.25
C GLY A 252 4.85 -13.58 -13.30
N MET A 253 5.13 -14.39 -14.27
CA MET A 253 6.30 -15.25 -14.32
C MET A 253 7.42 -14.72 -15.20
N THR A 254 7.11 -13.83 -16.11
CA THR A 254 8.05 -13.33 -17.12
C THR A 254 8.26 -11.84 -17.07
N ASP A 255 7.64 -11.18 -16.11
CA ASP A 255 7.72 -9.72 -16.02
C ASP A 255 9.07 -9.26 -15.53
N ASN A 256 9.68 -8.39 -16.31
CA ASN A 256 10.87 -7.62 -15.93
C ASN A 256 10.53 -6.16 -15.62
N THR A 257 9.25 -5.79 -15.70
CA THR A 257 8.78 -4.45 -15.37
C THR A 257 8.67 -4.32 -13.87
N VAL A 258 9.26 -3.30 -13.34
CA VAL A 258 9.23 -3.03 -11.90
C VAL A 258 8.12 -2.02 -11.62
N ASN A 259 7.17 -2.40 -10.77
CA ASN A 259 6.13 -1.53 -10.23
C ASN A 259 6.41 -1.26 -8.76
N ASP A 260 7.60 -0.71 -8.47
CA ASP A 260 8.02 -0.48 -7.10
C ASP A 260 7.21 0.66 -6.48
N TYR A 261 6.48 0.37 -5.42
CA TYR A 261 5.85 1.35 -4.56
C TYR A 261 6.69 1.57 -3.30
N MET A 262 6.80 2.81 -2.87
CA MET A 262 7.26 3.15 -1.54
C MET A 262 6.14 2.86 -0.55
N LEU A 263 6.40 1.96 0.39
CA LEU A 263 5.41 1.51 1.35
C LEU A 263 5.28 2.50 2.50
N VAL A 264 4.06 2.83 2.87
CA VAL A 264 3.73 3.79 3.92
C VAL A 264 3.06 3.03 5.07
N HIS A 265 3.70 2.95 6.23
CA HIS A 265 3.27 2.14 7.36
C HIS A 265 2.69 2.97 8.50
N ASP A 266 3.10 4.22 8.64
CA ASP A 266 2.70 5.08 9.74
C ASP A 266 2.48 6.54 9.31
N ILE A 267 2.02 7.36 10.24
CA ILE A 267 1.70 8.77 9.99
C ILE A 267 2.95 9.61 9.66
N TYR A 268 4.12 9.23 10.14
CA TYR A 268 5.37 9.95 9.86
C TYR A 268 5.85 9.67 8.45
N GLU A 269 5.79 8.41 8.03
CA GLU A 269 6.06 8.04 6.63
C GLU A 269 5.03 8.67 5.69
N LEU A 270 3.76 8.75 6.11
CA LEU A 270 2.72 9.47 5.36
C LEU A 270 3.09 10.95 5.20
N GLN A 271 3.53 11.64 6.26
CA GLN A 271 3.95 13.03 6.16
C GLN A 271 5.17 13.20 5.24
N ASN A 272 6.07 12.20 5.18
CA ASN A 272 7.25 12.23 4.33
C ASN A 272 6.96 12.02 2.84
N VAL A 273 5.76 11.63 2.43
CA VAL A 273 5.33 11.56 1.02
C VAL A 273 5.59 12.89 0.29
N GLN A 274 5.48 14.01 1.00
CA GLN A 274 5.74 15.36 0.45
C GLN A 274 7.18 15.57 -0.07
N THR A 275 8.13 14.71 0.25
CA THR A 275 9.53 14.85 -0.17
C THR A 275 9.76 14.44 -1.62
N ASN A 276 8.87 13.63 -2.21
CA ASN A 276 8.99 13.22 -3.60
C ASN A 276 7.62 13.23 -4.31
N ARG A 277 7.34 14.30 -5.02
CA ARG A 277 6.06 14.52 -5.71
C ARG A 277 5.76 13.54 -6.85
N ASN A 278 6.79 12.90 -7.41
CA ASN A 278 6.65 11.97 -8.53
C ASN A 278 6.63 10.50 -8.05
N GLY A 279 6.68 10.27 -6.73
CA GLY A 279 6.78 8.96 -6.14
C GLY A 279 5.54 8.11 -6.35
N LYS A 280 5.72 6.79 -6.30
CA LYS A 280 4.64 5.82 -6.20
C LYS A 280 4.57 5.32 -4.77
N TYR A 281 3.46 5.54 -4.11
CA TYR A 281 3.25 5.23 -2.70
C TYR A 281 2.08 4.27 -2.52
N MET A 282 2.19 3.36 -1.57
CA MET A 282 1.15 2.41 -1.23
C MET A 282 1.06 2.25 0.28
N LEU A 283 -0.14 2.29 0.85
CA LEU A 283 -0.31 1.96 2.26
C LEU A 283 0.02 0.49 2.50
N ALA A 284 0.79 0.22 3.51
CA ALA A 284 1.18 -1.13 3.93
C ALA A 284 0.49 -1.56 5.24
N ASP A 285 -0.15 -0.65 5.95
CA ASP A 285 -0.93 -0.90 7.16
C ASP A 285 -2.02 0.18 7.34
N ASN A 286 -2.94 -0.04 8.27
CA ASN A 286 -3.82 1.00 8.76
C ASN A 286 -2.99 2.05 9.53
N ILE A 287 -3.24 3.31 9.25
CA ILE A 287 -2.56 4.42 9.91
C ILE A 287 -3.47 5.03 10.96
N GLU A 288 -3.08 4.92 12.23
CA GLU A 288 -3.72 5.60 13.35
C GLU A 288 -3.12 7.01 13.48
N ALA A 289 -3.80 8.01 12.92
CA ALA A 289 -3.28 9.38 12.82
C ALA A 289 -3.66 10.29 13.98
N GLY A 290 -4.26 9.76 15.04
CA GLY A 290 -4.73 10.54 16.20
C GLY A 290 -3.64 11.36 16.88
N VAL A 291 -2.38 10.96 16.76
CA VAL A 291 -1.22 11.73 17.27
C VAL A 291 -1.12 13.12 16.61
N THR A 292 -1.65 13.31 15.41
CA THR A 292 -1.64 14.63 14.75
C THR A 292 -2.45 15.70 15.48
N LYS A 293 -3.33 15.29 16.41
CA LYS A 293 -4.13 16.19 17.26
C LYS A 293 -3.44 16.56 18.57
N THR A 294 -2.20 16.17 18.78
CA THR A 294 -1.46 16.45 20.00
C THR A 294 -0.61 17.70 19.87
N ASP A 295 -0.34 18.37 20.99
CA ASP A 295 0.48 19.59 21.04
C ASP A 295 1.92 19.37 20.56
N SER A 296 2.39 18.14 20.61
CA SER A 296 3.71 17.74 20.13
C SER A 296 3.82 17.63 18.61
N TRP A 297 2.69 17.53 17.91
CA TRP A 297 2.70 17.43 16.45
C TRP A 297 2.69 18.82 15.80
N HIS A 298 3.81 19.23 15.24
CA HIS A 298 4.00 20.53 14.56
C HIS A 298 3.44 21.74 15.35
N GLY A 299 3.56 21.73 16.69
CA GLY A 299 3.06 22.83 17.50
C GLY A 299 1.55 23.03 17.41
N ASN A 300 0.78 21.96 17.37
CA ASN A 300 -0.68 21.97 17.31
C ASN A 300 -1.28 22.30 15.91
N ALA A 301 -0.45 22.39 14.87
CA ALA A 301 -0.94 22.63 13.51
C ALA A 301 -1.57 21.39 12.87
N GLY A 302 -1.40 20.21 13.46
CA GLY A 302 -1.86 18.97 12.91
C GLY A 302 -1.01 18.49 11.73
N PHE A 303 -1.57 17.55 10.97
CA PHE A 303 -0.96 17.06 9.74
C PHE A 303 -0.83 18.18 8.71
N THR A 304 0.34 18.31 8.11
CA THR A 304 0.55 19.28 7.03
C THR A 304 0.03 18.69 5.73
N PRO A 305 -0.91 19.33 5.03
CA PRO A 305 -1.38 18.87 3.73
C PRO A 305 -0.21 18.56 2.79
N LEU A 306 -0.16 17.33 2.26
CA LEU A 306 0.88 16.92 1.33
C LEU A 306 0.83 17.80 0.07
N PHE A 307 1.94 18.39 -0.32
CA PHE A 307 1.98 19.36 -1.43
C PHE A 307 0.98 20.52 -1.28
N GLY A 308 0.66 20.86 -0.03
CA GLY A 308 0.01 22.12 0.31
C GLY A 308 1.02 23.27 0.24
N SER A 309 0.58 24.45 -0.10
CA SER A 309 1.43 25.64 -0.17
C SER A 309 0.80 26.82 0.50
N THR A 310 1.65 27.69 1.04
CA THR A 310 1.28 29.02 1.55
C THR A 310 1.18 30.07 0.46
N LEU A 311 1.62 29.75 -0.75
CA LEU A 311 1.66 30.64 -1.91
C LEU A 311 0.74 30.11 -3.02
N ASP A 312 -0.16 30.94 -3.48
CA ASP A 312 -1.07 30.64 -4.60
C ASP A 312 -0.33 30.37 -5.94
N THR A 313 0.90 30.84 -6.06
CA THR A 313 1.74 30.71 -7.25
C THR A 313 2.67 29.49 -7.22
N ASP A 314 2.60 28.66 -6.17
CA ASP A 314 3.45 27.48 -6.07
C ASP A 314 3.02 26.40 -7.06
N ASN A 315 3.95 25.98 -7.89
CA ASN A 315 3.79 24.92 -8.89
C ASN A 315 4.24 23.54 -8.40
N SER A 316 4.40 23.37 -7.10
CA SER A 316 4.77 22.10 -6.49
C SER A 316 3.53 21.28 -6.14
N TRP A 317 2.99 20.52 -7.08
CA TRP A 317 1.89 19.58 -6.87
C TRP A 317 2.33 18.13 -7.02
N PHE A 318 1.56 17.24 -6.44
CA PHE A 318 1.77 15.79 -6.58
C PHE A 318 1.49 15.34 -8.01
N THR A 319 2.41 14.56 -8.58
CA THR A 319 2.31 14.01 -9.95
C THR A 319 2.46 12.48 -9.97
N GLY A 320 2.69 11.88 -8.81
CA GLY A 320 2.92 10.46 -8.62
C GLY A 320 1.64 9.63 -8.54
N THR A 321 1.75 8.50 -7.87
CA THR A 321 0.62 7.62 -7.56
C THR A 321 0.57 7.37 -6.05
N PHE A 322 -0.61 7.50 -5.46
CA PHE A 322 -0.87 7.12 -4.08
C PHE A 322 -2.02 6.11 -4.04
N ASP A 323 -1.75 4.92 -3.52
CA ASP A 323 -2.70 3.82 -3.42
C ASP A 323 -2.95 3.47 -1.96
N GLY A 324 -4.19 3.59 -1.51
CA GLY A 324 -4.59 3.20 -0.15
C GLY A 324 -4.65 1.70 0.08
N ASN A 325 -4.57 0.89 -0.98
CA ASN A 325 -4.41 -0.57 -0.94
C ASN A 325 -5.38 -1.30 0.03
N GLY A 326 -6.59 -0.75 0.22
CA GLY A 326 -7.59 -1.31 1.14
C GLY A 326 -7.37 -1.00 2.63
N TYR A 327 -6.30 -0.31 2.98
CA TYR A 327 -6.06 0.16 4.35
C TYR A 327 -6.74 1.50 4.62
N LYS A 328 -6.77 1.89 5.90
CA LYS A 328 -7.43 3.10 6.37
C LYS A 328 -6.44 4.07 7.00
N ILE A 329 -6.71 5.35 6.85
CA ILE A 329 -6.08 6.41 7.64
C ILE A 329 -7.17 6.95 8.58
N LYS A 330 -6.98 6.82 9.90
CA LYS A 330 -7.97 7.16 10.89
C LYS A 330 -7.56 8.34 11.75
N ASP A 331 -8.55 9.13 12.18
CA ASP A 331 -8.38 10.23 13.12
C ASP A 331 -7.37 11.29 12.66
N LEU A 332 -7.26 11.51 11.35
CA LEU A 332 -6.36 12.52 10.80
C LEU A 332 -6.86 13.92 11.15
N TYR A 333 -6.00 14.67 11.83
CA TYR A 333 -6.29 16.05 12.24
C TYR A 333 -5.45 17.06 11.44
N ILE A 334 -6.09 18.09 10.92
CA ILE A 334 -5.48 19.25 10.28
C ILE A 334 -6.01 20.51 10.96
N ASN A 335 -5.11 21.39 11.41
CA ASN A 335 -5.46 22.72 11.89
C ASN A 335 -4.70 23.75 11.05
N ASN A 336 -5.30 24.08 9.91
CA ASN A 336 -4.65 24.90 8.90
C ASN A 336 -4.95 26.40 9.08
N SER A 337 -3.91 27.18 9.24
CA SER A 337 -3.97 28.66 9.21
C SER A 337 -3.07 29.29 8.13
N THR A 338 -2.34 28.47 7.36
CA THR A 338 -1.26 28.93 6.49
C THR A 338 -1.36 28.46 5.05
N ASN A 339 -1.83 27.24 4.79
CA ASN A 339 -1.85 26.67 3.45
C ASN A 339 -3.12 27.08 2.67
N PHE A 340 -2.95 27.32 1.39
CA PHE A 340 -4.01 27.67 0.45
C PHE A 340 -4.86 26.44 0.07
N TRP A 341 -4.21 25.29 -0.06
CA TRP A 341 -4.82 24.00 -0.38
C TRP A 341 -4.76 23.06 0.82
N VAL A 342 -5.91 22.55 1.21
CA VAL A 342 -6.10 21.73 2.42
C VAL A 342 -6.77 20.41 2.08
N GLY A 343 -6.24 19.32 2.59
CA GLY A 343 -6.71 17.96 2.43
C GLY A 343 -5.61 16.99 2.85
N LEU A 344 -5.81 15.69 2.65
CA LEU A 344 -4.69 14.76 2.72
C LEU A 344 -3.58 15.22 1.77
N PHE A 345 -3.96 15.59 0.55
CA PHE A 345 -3.13 16.31 -0.41
C PHE A 345 -3.65 17.73 -0.60
N GLY A 346 -2.74 18.71 -0.76
CA GLY A 346 -3.12 20.06 -1.09
C GLY A 346 -3.46 20.19 -2.56
N LYS A 347 -2.53 19.89 -3.46
CA LYS A 347 -2.71 19.97 -4.93
C LYS A 347 -2.12 18.76 -5.64
N SER A 348 -2.83 18.25 -6.66
CA SER A 348 -2.41 17.04 -7.38
C SER A 348 -2.80 17.06 -8.85
N ALA A 349 -1.87 16.62 -9.69
CA ALA A 349 -2.07 16.16 -11.06
C ALA A 349 -1.81 14.64 -11.21
N GLY A 350 -1.55 13.94 -10.12
CA GLY A 350 -1.25 12.52 -10.06
C GLY A 350 -2.49 11.66 -9.88
N LYS A 351 -2.26 10.40 -9.57
CA LYS A 351 -3.29 9.41 -9.32
C LYS A 351 -3.41 9.13 -7.81
N ILE A 352 -4.61 9.33 -7.24
CA ILE A 352 -4.94 9.00 -5.86
C ILE A 352 -6.07 7.97 -5.90
N THR A 353 -5.85 6.78 -5.38
CA THR A 353 -6.81 5.68 -5.53
C THR A 353 -6.92 4.83 -4.26
N ASN A 354 -8.07 4.18 -4.08
CA ASN A 354 -8.34 3.22 -2.99
C ASN A 354 -8.13 3.81 -1.58
N VAL A 355 -8.31 5.13 -1.39
CA VAL A 355 -8.05 5.80 -0.12
C VAL A 355 -9.31 5.83 0.73
N ASN A 356 -9.18 5.36 1.97
CA ASN A 356 -10.23 5.41 2.97
C ASN A 356 -9.76 6.26 4.17
N LEU A 357 -10.33 7.47 4.30
CA LEU A 357 -10.12 8.35 5.46
C LEU A 357 -11.30 8.19 6.42
N GLU A 358 -11.00 7.79 7.65
CA GLU A 358 -12.02 7.55 8.68
C GLU A 358 -11.87 8.54 9.83
N ASN A 359 -12.97 9.24 10.16
CA ASN A 359 -13.06 10.18 11.27
C ASN A 359 -12.04 11.34 11.19
N ILE A 360 -11.93 12.00 10.02
CA ILE A 360 -11.09 13.19 9.89
C ILE A 360 -11.64 14.36 10.73
N ASP A 361 -10.74 15.23 11.20
CA ASP A 361 -11.07 16.50 11.86
C ASP A 361 -10.23 17.63 11.25
N TYR A 362 -10.75 18.25 10.19
CA TYR A 362 -10.07 19.34 9.51
C TYR A 362 -10.64 20.68 9.92
N GLN A 363 -9.76 21.55 10.35
CA GLN A 363 -10.05 22.94 10.66
C GLN A 363 -9.23 23.83 9.77
N SER A 364 -9.84 24.82 9.13
CA SER A 364 -9.17 25.75 8.25
C SER A 364 -9.67 27.16 8.47
N THR A 365 -8.73 28.12 8.57
CA THR A 365 -9.03 29.54 8.73
C THR A 365 -8.38 30.34 7.63
N ASP A 366 -8.93 31.51 7.31
CA ASP A 366 -8.51 32.59 6.40
C ASP A 366 -7.71 32.26 5.12
N LYS A 367 -6.75 31.36 5.20
CA LYS A 367 -5.87 31.00 4.08
C LYS A 367 -6.39 29.84 3.25
N GLY A 368 -7.15 28.92 3.86
CA GLY A 368 -7.68 27.74 3.18
C GLY A 368 -8.73 28.12 2.15
N VAL A 369 -8.34 28.21 0.89
CA VAL A 369 -9.23 28.54 -0.22
C VAL A 369 -9.79 27.29 -0.88
N TYR A 370 -8.99 26.24 -0.99
CA TYR A 370 -9.38 24.96 -1.55
C TYR A 370 -9.30 23.88 -0.48
N VAL A 371 -10.45 23.40 -0.02
CA VAL A 371 -10.51 22.45 1.09
C VAL A 371 -11.28 21.21 0.66
N GLY A 372 -10.64 20.04 0.78
CA GLY A 372 -11.27 18.75 0.51
C GLY A 372 -10.75 17.66 1.43
N GLY A 373 -11.52 16.63 1.65
CA GLY A 373 -11.08 15.51 2.51
C GLY A 373 -9.84 14.80 1.94
N ILE A 374 -9.87 14.50 0.65
CA ILE A 374 -8.73 13.90 -0.06
C ILE A 374 -7.80 14.97 -0.61
N LEU A 375 -8.34 15.99 -1.29
CA LEU A 375 -7.54 16.89 -2.10
C LEU A 375 -8.10 18.30 -2.12
N GLY A 376 -7.25 19.31 -1.90
CA GLY A 376 -7.63 20.70 -2.05
C GLY A 376 -7.97 21.02 -3.51
N GLU A 377 -7.07 20.75 -4.46
CA GLU A 377 -7.29 21.02 -5.88
C GLU A 377 -6.75 19.90 -6.79
N ASN A 378 -7.61 19.34 -7.64
CA ASN A 378 -7.29 18.34 -8.66
C ASN A 378 -7.08 19.02 -10.01
N VAL A 379 -5.88 18.92 -10.59
CA VAL A 379 -5.50 19.70 -11.78
C VAL A 379 -4.84 18.84 -12.85
N PHE A 380 -4.77 19.35 -14.07
CA PHE A 380 -3.95 18.82 -15.18
C PHE A 380 -4.10 17.32 -15.44
N GLY A 381 -5.33 16.82 -15.41
CA GLY A 381 -5.61 15.40 -15.64
C GLY A 381 -5.42 14.51 -14.42
N GLY A 382 -5.30 15.08 -13.24
CA GLY A 382 -5.25 14.33 -11.98
C GLY A 382 -6.50 13.48 -11.77
N SER A 383 -6.36 12.39 -11.04
CA SER A 383 -7.41 11.39 -10.85
C SER A 383 -7.55 10.99 -9.39
N ILE A 384 -8.79 11.09 -8.89
CA ILE A 384 -9.22 10.56 -7.58
C ILE A 384 -10.21 9.45 -7.85
N SER A 385 -9.96 8.23 -7.37
CA SER A 385 -10.86 7.10 -7.60
C SER A 385 -10.94 6.11 -6.44
N ASN A 386 -12.11 5.49 -6.26
CA ASN A 386 -12.34 4.49 -5.23
C ASN A 386 -12.01 5.02 -3.82
N VAL A 387 -12.58 6.17 -3.46
CA VAL A 387 -12.25 6.83 -2.20
C VAL A 387 -13.47 6.94 -1.29
N GLN A 388 -13.23 6.86 0.01
CA GLN A 388 -14.22 7.14 1.03
C GLN A 388 -13.63 8.08 2.07
N VAL A 389 -14.42 9.07 2.49
CA VAL A 389 -14.06 10.01 3.56
C VAL A 389 -15.20 10.14 4.54
N SER A 390 -14.88 10.08 5.84
CA SER A 390 -15.83 10.34 6.92
C SER A 390 -15.22 11.24 8.01
N GLY A 391 -16.04 11.97 8.74
CA GLY A 391 -15.62 12.89 9.79
C GLY A 391 -16.13 14.30 9.57
N LYS A 392 -15.33 15.31 9.85
CA LYS A 392 -15.76 16.70 9.75
C LYS A 392 -14.72 17.63 9.10
N ILE A 393 -15.23 18.63 8.39
CA ILE A 393 -14.47 19.76 7.84
C ILE A 393 -15.13 21.04 8.34
N ALA A 394 -14.37 21.85 9.08
CA ALA A 394 -14.81 23.16 9.56
C ALA A 394 -13.94 24.26 8.93
N VAL A 395 -14.55 25.16 8.19
CA VAL A 395 -13.88 26.29 7.56
C VAL A 395 -14.44 27.60 8.12
N ASN A 396 -13.57 28.42 8.67
CA ASN A 396 -13.89 29.80 9.07
C ASN A 396 -13.05 30.77 8.25
N ASN A 397 -13.65 31.46 7.29
CA ASN A 397 -12.91 32.30 6.35
C ASN A 397 -13.51 33.71 6.26
N ASP A 398 -12.72 34.70 6.65
CA ASP A 398 -13.13 36.09 6.68
C ASP A 398 -12.63 36.90 5.46
N SER A 399 -11.65 36.41 4.74
CA SER A 399 -10.95 37.18 3.70
C SER A 399 -11.01 36.63 2.28
N LYS A 400 -11.27 35.34 2.12
CA LYS A 400 -11.23 34.63 0.83
C LYS A 400 -12.53 33.87 0.59
N SER A 401 -12.83 33.62 -0.67
CA SER A 401 -14.00 32.81 -1.06
C SER A 401 -13.61 31.33 -1.14
N PRO A 402 -13.95 30.51 -0.14
CA PRO A 402 -13.50 29.13 -0.12
C PRO A 402 -14.31 28.23 -1.08
N TYR A 403 -13.61 27.21 -1.59
CA TYR A 403 -14.15 26.07 -2.32
C TYR A 403 -14.01 24.85 -1.42
N VAL A 404 -15.11 24.32 -0.90
CA VAL A 404 -15.11 23.25 0.09
C VAL A 404 -15.86 22.04 -0.42
N GLY A 405 -15.23 20.88 -0.40
CA GLY A 405 -15.86 19.60 -0.75
C GLY A 405 -15.52 18.49 0.21
N GLY A 406 -16.40 17.55 0.39
CA GLY A 406 -16.12 16.38 1.24
C GLY A 406 -14.99 15.48 0.67
N ILE A 407 -14.76 15.55 -0.63
CA ILE A 407 -13.68 14.83 -1.33
C ILE A 407 -12.64 15.81 -1.88
N VAL A 408 -13.05 16.81 -2.65
CA VAL A 408 -12.15 17.76 -3.32
C VAL A 408 -12.68 19.20 -3.25
N GLY A 409 -11.80 20.16 -2.96
CA GLY A 409 -12.16 21.58 -2.97
C GLY A 409 -12.50 22.06 -4.38
N SER A 410 -11.61 21.86 -5.36
CA SER A 410 -11.84 22.14 -6.79
C SER A 410 -11.38 20.97 -7.66
N ASN A 411 -12.22 20.53 -8.57
CA ASN A 411 -11.90 19.54 -9.59
C ASN A 411 -11.78 20.20 -10.97
N GLY A 412 -10.60 20.17 -11.56
CA GLY A 412 -10.22 20.94 -12.73
C GLY A 412 -9.55 22.26 -12.36
N PHE A 413 -8.67 22.73 -13.24
CA PHE A 413 -7.86 23.92 -13.02
C PHE A 413 -8.71 25.19 -12.85
N ASN A 414 -8.44 25.95 -11.81
CA ASN A 414 -9.06 27.24 -11.59
C ASN A 414 -8.10 28.37 -12.01
N THR A 415 -8.51 29.21 -12.93
CA THR A 415 -7.69 30.27 -13.57
C THR A 415 -7.34 31.45 -12.67
N ILE A 416 -7.44 31.37 -11.37
CA ILE A 416 -6.97 32.41 -10.48
C ILE A 416 -5.44 32.33 -10.40
N GLY A 417 -4.76 33.06 -11.30
CA GLY A 417 -3.31 33.21 -11.22
C GLY A 417 -2.51 32.67 -12.40
N GLY A 418 -2.94 32.82 -13.63
CA GLY A 418 -2.05 32.85 -14.83
C GLY A 418 -1.10 31.67 -15.07
N GLY A 419 -1.36 30.49 -14.55
CA GLY A 419 -0.56 29.29 -14.83
C GLY A 419 -0.78 28.78 -16.25
N THR A 420 0.30 28.52 -17.00
CA THR A 420 0.22 27.92 -18.34
C THR A 420 -0.25 26.48 -18.20
N ALA A 421 -1.33 26.11 -18.90
CA ALA A 421 -1.75 24.70 -19.01
C ALA A 421 -0.61 23.87 -19.62
N VAL A 422 -0.43 22.67 -19.09
CA VAL A 422 0.53 21.70 -19.65
C VAL A 422 -0.12 21.12 -20.91
N ALA A 423 0.55 21.21 -22.04
CA ALA A 423 0.05 20.63 -23.29
C ALA A 423 -0.19 19.11 -23.13
N GLY A 424 -1.36 18.64 -23.56
CA GLY A 424 -1.77 17.23 -23.47
C GLY A 424 -2.48 16.84 -22.16
N ALA A 425 -2.93 17.79 -21.34
CA ALA A 425 -3.69 17.52 -20.14
C ALA A 425 -5.08 16.92 -20.49
N THR A 426 -5.36 15.76 -19.95
CA THR A 426 -6.63 15.07 -20.03
C THR A 426 -7.55 15.48 -18.89
N ARG A 427 -8.79 14.97 -18.85
CA ARG A 427 -9.80 15.29 -17.83
C ARG A 427 -9.32 15.09 -16.40
N SER A 428 -9.51 16.07 -15.54
CA SER A 428 -9.41 15.88 -14.08
C SER A 428 -10.64 15.13 -13.57
N VAL A 429 -10.44 13.96 -12.94
CA VAL A 429 -11.52 13.02 -12.65
C VAL A 429 -11.67 12.76 -11.15
N VAL A 430 -12.93 12.75 -10.68
CA VAL A 430 -13.33 12.17 -9.39
C VAL A 430 -14.32 11.05 -9.67
N LYS A 431 -13.99 9.82 -9.31
CA LYS A 431 -14.78 8.63 -9.63
C LYS A 431 -14.91 7.67 -8.47
N ASN A 432 -16.11 7.05 -8.33
CA ASN A 432 -16.38 6.07 -7.27
C ASN A 432 -16.04 6.64 -5.88
N ALA A 433 -16.63 7.78 -5.53
CA ALA A 433 -16.32 8.47 -4.28
C ALA A 433 -17.54 8.54 -3.34
N LEU A 434 -17.29 8.24 -2.07
CA LEU A 434 -18.28 8.34 -1.00
C LEU A 434 -17.82 9.36 0.04
N SER A 435 -18.62 10.40 0.26
CA SER A 435 -18.41 11.37 1.32
C SER A 435 -19.43 11.14 2.43
N LYS A 436 -18.94 11.01 3.66
CA LYS A 436 -19.70 11.02 4.92
C LYS A 436 -19.18 12.12 5.83
N VAL A 437 -18.81 13.24 5.22
CA VAL A 437 -18.18 14.36 5.91
C VAL A 437 -19.22 15.40 6.28
N ASP A 438 -19.27 15.76 7.56
CA ASP A 438 -20.05 16.91 8.02
C ASP A 438 -19.25 18.19 7.76
N ILE A 439 -19.76 19.04 6.88
CA ILE A 439 -19.12 20.28 6.43
C ILE A 439 -19.79 21.46 7.11
N THR A 440 -19.00 22.29 7.79
CA THR A 440 -19.45 23.57 8.34
C THR A 440 -18.58 24.70 7.78
N VAL A 441 -19.19 25.72 7.18
CA VAL A 441 -18.49 26.90 6.65
C VAL A 441 -19.08 28.16 7.25
N THR A 442 -18.22 28.95 7.90
CA THR A 442 -18.57 30.21 8.58
C THR A 442 -17.57 31.30 8.22
N GLY A 443 -17.84 32.52 8.69
CA GLY A 443 -16.97 33.67 8.49
C GLY A 443 -17.67 34.83 7.78
N SER A 444 -16.92 35.89 7.53
CA SER A 444 -17.42 37.13 6.91
C SER A 444 -17.01 37.28 5.44
N CYS A 445 -16.42 36.27 4.82
CA CYS A 445 -16.08 36.31 3.41
C CYS A 445 -17.33 36.53 2.54
N THR A 446 -17.13 37.11 1.37
CA THR A 446 -18.24 37.54 0.50
C THR A 446 -18.97 36.39 -0.16
N GLN A 447 -18.28 35.27 -0.39
CA GLN A 447 -18.82 34.13 -1.13
C GLN A 447 -18.20 32.81 -0.67
N ALA A 448 -18.95 31.71 -0.74
CA ALA A 448 -18.44 30.35 -0.57
C ALA A 448 -19.07 29.41 -1.61
N ASN A 449 -18.31 28.40 -2.04
CA ASN A 449 -18.77 27.32 -2.92
C ASN A 449 -18.58 26.01 -2.19
N VAL A 450 -19.66 25.36 -1.83
CA VAL A 450 -19.61 24.20 -0.93
C VAL A 450 -20.43 23.04 -1.48
N GLY A 451 -19.83 21.86 -1.56
CA GLY A 451 -20.52 20.66 -2.01
C GLY A 451 -20.12 19.42 -1.22
N GLY A 452 -20.98 18.44 -1.16
CA GLY A 452 -20.71 17.19 -0.45
C GLY A 452 -19.57 16.38 -1.06
N ILE A 453 -19.29 16.56 -2.33
CA ILE A 453 -18.18 15.94 -3.06
C ILE A 453 -17.16 17.00 -3.45
N ALA A 454 -17.59 18.08 -4.16
CA ALA A 454 -16.69 19.11 -4.66
C ALA A 454 -17.25 20.52 -4.40
N GLY A 455 -16.40 21.45 -3.93
CA GLY A 455 -16.75 22.85 -3.85
C GLY A 455 -16.99 23.43 -5.25
N LYS A 456 -16.13 23.11 -6.19
CA LYS A 456 -16.25 23.47 -7.59
C LYS A 456 -15.84 22.32 -8.51
N ASN A 457 -16.59 22.11 -9.57
CA ASN A 457 -16.22 21.26 -10.69
C ASN A 457 -16.05 22.15 -11.91
N ASN A 458 -14.83 22.27 -12.39
CA ASN A 458 -14.42 23.34 -13.28
C ASN A 458 -14.34 22.92 -14.74
N TYR A 459 -14.34 23.91 -15.62
CA TYR A 459 -14.16 23.77 -17.05
C TYR A 459 -13.14 24.81 -17.54
N TYR A 460 -12.12 24.38 -18.24
CA TYR A 460 -11.12 25.26 -18.80
C TYR A 460 -11.03 25.05 -20.31
N ILE A 461 -11.16 26.13 -21.08
CA ILE A 461 -10.94 26.16 -22.53
C ILE A 461 -9.61 26.87 -22.78
N LYS A 462 -8.67 26.19 -23.40
CA LYS A 462 -7.57 26.80 -24.14
C LYS A 462 -7.79 26.52 -25.63
N SER A 463 -7.29 27.37 -26.52
CA SER A 463 -7.60 27.42 -27.96
C SER A 463 -7.63 26.06 -28.67
N ASP A 464 -6.93 25.03 -28.18
CA ASP A 464 -6.83 23.70 -28.77
C ASP A 464 -7.01 22.54 -27.79
N ASP A 465 -7.13 22.81 -26.46
CA ASP A 465 -7.30 21.80 -25.42
C ASP A 465 -8.42 22.20 -24.45
N THR A 466 -9.38 21.30 -24.33
CA THR A 466 -10.47 21.45 -23.35
C THR A 466 -10.19 20.54 -22.15
N GLU A 467 -9.84 21.13 -21.01
CA GLU A 467 -9.81 20.40 -19.75
C GLU A 467 -11.16 20.52 -19.04
N VAL A 468 -11.79 19.39 -18.76
CA VAL A 468 -13.08 19.33 -18.08
C VAL A 468 -12.90 18.57 -16.78
N GLY A 469 -13.27 19.16 -15.66
CA GLY A 469 -13.51 18.41 -14.44
C GLY A 469 -14.67 17.45 -14.65
N PHE A 470 -14.47 16.17 -14.36
CA PHE A 470 -15.47 15.13 -14.51
C PHE A 470 -15.68 14.38 -13.20
N ILE A 471 -16.94 14.29 -12.78
CA ILE A 471 -17.36 13.63 -11.53
C ILE A 471 -18.33 12.51 -11.87
N GLU A 472 -17.98 11.26 -11.50
CA GLU A 472 -18.74 10.07 -11.88
C GLU A 472 -18.91 9.11 -10.70
N ASN A 473 -20.11 8.55 -10.58
CA ASN A 473 -20.46 7.55 -9.56
C ASN A 473 -20.08 7.99 -8.15
N VAL A 474 -20.69 9.06 -7.68
CA VAL A 474 -20.38 9.67 -6.39
C VAL A 474 -21.62 9.78 -5.51
N ARG A 475 -21.41 9.71 -4.20
CA ARG A 475 -22.49 9.86 -3.22
C ARG A 475 -22.04 10.69 -2.03
N ASN A 476 -22.90 11.60 -1.59
CA ASN A 476 -22.76 12.30 -0.32
C ASN A 476 -23.81 11.81 0.68
N GLU A 477 -23.35 11.48 1.89
CA GLU A 477 -24.16 11.09 3.04
C GLU A 477 -23.96 12.04 4.23
N GLY A 478 -22.93 12.91 4.18
CA GLY A 478 -22.65 13.90 5.22
C GLY A 478 -23.52 15.14 5.12
N SER A 479 -23.64 15.85 6.22
CA SER A 479 -24.40 17.09 6.30
C SER A 479 -23.56 18.32 5.90
N ILE A 480 -24.22 19.32 5.33
CA ILE A 480 -23.59 20.59 4.90
C ILE A 480 -24.32 21.74 5.55
N ASN A 481 -23.58 22.58 6.28
CA ASN A 481 -24.11 23.79 6.93
C ASN A 481 -23.23 25.00 6.59
N VAL A 482 -23.77 25.96 5.85
CA VAL A 482 -23.02 27.12 5.37
C VAL A 482 -23.69 28.41 5.85
N ASP A 483 -22.93 29.18 6.64
CA ASP A 483 -23.37 30.46 7.18
C ASP A 483 -22.60 31.63 6.54
N ILE A 484 -22.64 31.72 5.21
CA ILE A 484 -22.05 32.78 4.40
C ILE A 484 -23.14 33.42 3.54
N ASN A 485 -23.13 34.76 3.44
CA ASN A 485 -24.24 35.50 2.81
C ASN A 485 -24.44 35.19 1.34
N GLN A 486 -23.36 35.03 0.55
CA GLN A 486 -23.43 34.68 -0.87
C GLN A 486 -22.78 33.29 -1.06
N SER A 487 -23.52 32.24 -0.77
CA SER A 487 -23.02 30.88 -0.86
C SER A 487 -23.72 30.09 -1.97
N TYR A 488 -22.95 29.32 -2.72
CA TYR A 488 -23.43 28.29 -3.62
C TYR A 488 -23.24 26.94 -2.93
N VAL A 489 -24.35 26.33 -2.52
CA VAL A 489 -24.32 25.13 -1.70
C VAL A 489 -25.07 24.00 -2.40
N GLY A 490 -24.39 22.95 -2.72
CA GLY A 490 -24.99 21.76 -3.35
C GLY A 490 -24.74 20.49 -2.55
N GLY A 491 -25.68 19.58 -2.55
CA GLY A 491 -25.51 18.27 -1.93
C GLY A 491 -24.34 17.47 -2.52
N ILE A 492 -23.99 17.74 -3.78
CA ILE A 492 -22.87 17.13 -4.49
C ILE A 492 -21.80 18.17 -4.81
N ILE A 493 -22.15 19.25 -5.51
CA ILE A 493 -21.21 20.25 -6.02
C ILE A 493 -21.77 21.65 -5.74
N GLY A 494 -20.94 22.54 -5.18
CA GLY A 494 -21.32 23.94 -4.94
C GLY A 494 -21.51 24.69 -6.25
N THR A 495 -20.51 24.69 -7.12
CA THR A 495 -20.59 25.28 -8.47
C THR A 495 -20.12 24.29 -9.51
N ASN A 496 -20.97 23.95 -10.48
CA ASN A 496 -20.66 23.02 -11.54
C ASN A 496 -20.62 23.68 -12.91
N ILE A 497 -19.47 23.58 -13.59
CA ILE A 497 -19.28 23.95 -15.00
C ILE A 497 -18.76 22.75 -15.80
N GLY A 498 -18.35 21.67 -15.14
CA GLY A 498 -17.83 20.46 -15.73
C GLY A 498 -18.87 19.36 -15.95
N GLY A 499 -18.41 18.15 -16.26
CA GLY A 499 -19.26 16.98 -16.45
C GLY A 499 -19.60 16.28 -15.13
N VAL A 500 -20.85 15.82 -15.01
CA VAL A 500 -21.31 15.02 -13.86
C VAL A 500 -22.15 13.85 -14.35
N GLN A 501 -21.91 12.67 -13.81
CA GLN A 501 -22.66 11.47 -14.10
C GLN A 501 -22.84 10.61 -12.85
N GLN A 502 -24.05 10.06 -12.63
CA GLN A 502 -24.35 9.16 -11.52
C GLN A 502 -23.96 9.74 -10.15
N ALA A 503 -24.57 10.87 -9.78
CA ALA A 503 -24.35 11.52 -8.51
C ALA A 503 -25.61 11.51 -7.63
N GLY A 504 -25.45 11.24 -6.33
CA GLY A 504 -26.56 11.18 -5.38
C GLY A 504 -26.23 11.82 -4.03
N ASN A 505 -27.16 12.58 -3.48
CA ASN A 505 -27.07 13.16 -2.14
C ASN A 505 -28.21 12.66 -1.26
N ILE A 506 -27.90 12.21 -0.06
CA ILE A 506 -28.89 11.92 1.00
C ILE A 506 -28.59 12.70 2.29
N GLY A 507 -27.52 13.46 2.32
CA GLY A 507 -27.18 14.33 3.44
C GLY A 507 -28.04 15.61 3.48
N THR A 508 -28.13 16.21 4.64
CA THR A 508 -28.84 17.49 4.83
C THR A 508 -27.99 18.65 4.28
N VAL A 509 -28.62 19.57 3.55
CA VAL A 509 -27.97 20.74 2.99
C VAL A 509 -28.62 22.02 3.49
N LYS A 510 -27.84 22.92 4.11
CA LYS A 510 -28.27 24.24 4.58
C LYS A 510 -27.33 25.31 4.07
N GLY A 511 -27.88 26.37 3.50
CA GLY A 511 -27.16 27.56 3.02
C GLY A 511 -28.06 28.79 3.01
N LYS A 512 -27.48 29.97 2.85
CA LYS A 512 -28.21 31.26 2.91
C LYS A 512 -28.63 31.82 1.56
N TRP A 513 -28.04 31.39 0.45
CA TRP A 513 -28.28 32.01 -0.87
C TRP A 513 -28.76 30.97 -1.89
N TYR A 514 -27.88 30.38 -2.67
CA TYR A 514 -28.23 29.32 -3.60
C TYR A 514 -27.98 27.96 -2.98
N THR A 515 -29.04 27.24 -2.66
CA THR A 515 -28.95 25.92 -2.02
C THR A 515 -29.69 24.89 -2.88
N GLY A 516 -28.99 23.80 -3.26
CA GLY A 516 -29.53 22.67 -4.01
C GLY A 516 -29.19 21.35 -3.32
N GLY A 517 -30.18 20.45 -3.26
CA GLY A 517 -30.03 19.11 -2.66
C GLY A 517 -29.38 18.09 -3.60
#